data_5ea900460142eaa793977d3397c9b143
#
_entry.id   5ea900460142eaa793977d3397c9b143
#
_cell.length_a   1.000
_cell.length_b   1.000
_cell.length_c   1.000
_cell.angle_alpha   90.00
_cell.angle_beta   90.00
_cell.angle_gamma   90.00
#
_symmetry.space_group_name_H-M   'P 1'
#
loop_
_entity.id
_entity.type
_entity.pdbx_description
1 polymer ?
#
loop_
_entity_poly.entity_id
_entity_poly.type
_entity_poly.pdbx_seq_one_letter_code
_entity_poly.pdbx_strand_id
1 'polypeptide(L)'
;MKKLLYAASLLMMAVACQQKQSSAVVLNEICGKDQDDLEWVEVANASQEAVNLEGYKLVKMDGDGVDKTIYKFPDTLLAPGAIITVNAEQLKARIPNKKPAVIELIDPNGDVADAFDSELDLELEGHAKGQSYARIPNITGNWTLCKSATWDEPNDSEAAPAETEELFDEEEE
;
A
#
# COMPACT_ATOMS: atom_id res chain seq x y z
N MET A 1 49.67 37.86 -35.23
CA MET A 1 48.41 38.06 -34.51
C MET A 1 47.61 36.76 -34.60
N LYS A 2 47.72 35.92 -33.58
CA LYS A 2 47.03 34.62 -33.53
C LYS A 2 45.72 34.79 -32.73
N LYS A 3 44.56 34.65 -33.38
CA LYS A 3 43.24 34.67 -32.69
C LYS A 3 42.99 33.29 -32.09
N LEU A 4 42.95 33.24 -30.78
CA LEU A 4 42.50 32.07 -30.01
C LEU A 4 40.97 32.06 -30.01
N LEU A 5 40.38 31.03 -30.61
CA LEU A 5 38.95 30.72 -30.50
C LEU A 5 38.73 29.83 -29.26
N TYR A 6 38.10 30.37 -28.23
CA TYR A 6 37.58 29.58 -27.09
C TYR A 6 36.25 28.98 -27.50
N ALA A 7 36.21 27.66 -27.68
CA ALA A 7 34.99 26.90 -27.79
C ALA A 7 34.48 26.63 -26.37
N ALA A 8 33.43 27.34 -25.93
CA ALA A 8 32.74 27.05 -24.72
C ALA A 8 31.83 25.83 -24.93
N SER A 9 32.27 24.68 -24.41
CA SER A 9 31.44 23.44 -24.35
C SER A 9 30.41 23.58 -23.23
N LEU A 10 29.16 23.85 -23.63
CA LEU A 10 28.03 23.88 -22.70
C LEU A 10 27.60 22.45 -22.38
N LEU A 11 28.06 21.91 -21.25
CA LEU A 11 27.66 20.61 -20.74
C LEU A 11 26.27 20.73 -20.15
N MET A 12 25.22 20.41 -20.93
CA MET A 12 23.88 20.26 -20.40
C MET A 12 23.83 18.99 -19.54
N MET A 13 23.85 19.15 -18.23
CA MET A 13 23.45 18.10 -17.31
C MET A 13 21.94 17.91 -17.42
N ALA A 14 21.53 16.89 -18.16
CA ALA A 14 20.16 16.38 -18.08
C ALA A 14 19.98 15.75 -16.70
N VAL A 15 19.33 16.48 -15.80
CA VAL A 15 18.76 15.91 -14.57
C VAL A 15 17.63 15.00 -15.05
N ALA A 16 17.92 13.72 -15.23
CA ALA A 16 16.89 12.70 -15.39
C ALA A 16 16.13 12.64 -14.07
N CYS A 17 14.97 13.29 -14.03
CA CYS A 17 13.98 13.03 -13.01
C CYS A 17 13.60 11.55 -13.20
N GLN A 18 14.14 10.65 -12.37
CA GLN A 18 13.68 9.27 -12.32
C GLN A 18 12.25 9.33 -11.78
N GLN A 19 11.28 9.37 -12.68
CA GLN A 19 9.90 9.04 -12.31
C GLN A 19 9.96 7.61 -11.79
N LYS A 20 9.63 7.45 -10.51
CA LYS A 20 9.40 6.14 -9.92
C LYS A 20 8.36 5.48 -10.82
N GLN A 21 8.78 4.47 -11.59
CA GLN A 21 7.88 3.76 -12.49
C GLN A 21 6.82 3.14 -11.59
N SER A 22 5.56 3.54 -11.73
CA SER A 22 4.48 2.96 -10.97
C SER A 22 4.43 1.46 -11.29
N SER A 23 4.42 0.64 -10.25
CA SER A 23 4.27 -0.80 -10.43
C SER A 23 2.96 -1.10 -11.15
N ALA A 24 2.97 -2.14 -11.98
CA ALA A 24 1.74 -2.64 -12.61
C ALA A 24 0.76 -3.19 -11.57
N VAL A 25 1.27 -3.70 -10.45
CA VAL A 25 0.48 -4.27 -9.36
C VAL A 25 0.74 -3.46 -8.10
N VAL A 26 -0.32 -3.05 -7.42
CA VAL A 26 -0.27 -2.18 -6.25
C VAL A 26 -1.10 -2.74 -5.10
N LEU A 27 -0.75 -2.36 -3.88
CA LEU A 27 -1.63 -2.50 -2.71
C LEU A 27 -2.80 -1.52 -2.86
N ASN A 28 -4.02 -1.96 -2.59
CA ASN A 28 -5.24 -1.15 -2.79
C ASN A 28 -5.98 -0.81 -1.50
N GLU A 29 -6.18 -1.81 -0.64
CA GLU A 29 -6.80 -1.64 0.67
C GLU A 29 -6.16 -2.58 1.69
N ILE A 30 -6.02 -2.13 2.93
CA ILE A 30 -5.49 -2.89 4.06
C ILE A 30 -6.45 -2.71 5.23
N CYS A 31 -7.05 -3.81 5.66
CA CYS A 31 -7.95 -3.85 6.80
C CYS A 31 -7.46 -4.83 7.85
N GLY A 32 -7.15 -4.33 9.04
CA GLY A 32 -6.77 -5.19 10.18
C GLY A 32 -7.96 -5.69 10.98
N LYS A 33 -9.12 -5.03 10.87
CA LYS A 33 -10.36 -5.44 11.54
C LYS A 33 -11.57 -4.70 11.01
N ASP A 34 -12.41 -5.37 10.24
CA ASP A 34 -13.70 -4.84 9.76
C ASP A 34 -14.82 -4.97 10.80
N GLN A 35 -16.08 -4.70 10.42
CA GLN A 35 -17.24 -4.81 11.29
C GLN A 35 -17.51 -6.24 11.76
N ASP A 36 -17.14 -7.24 10.98
CA ASP A 36 -17.33 -8.67 11.27
C ASP A 36 -16.07 -9.33 11.87
N ASP A 37 -15.10 -8.52 12.33
CA ASP A 37 -13.81 -8.94 12.89
C ASP A 37 -12.89 -9.67 11.88
N LEU A 38 -13.12 -9.45 10.58
CA LEU A 38 -12.30 -9.98 9.49
C LEU A 38 -11.12 -9.05 9.18
N GLU A 39 -10.07 -9.63 8.59
CA GLU A 39 -8.88 -8.91 8.13
C GLU A 39 -8.53 -9.33 6.71
N TRP A 40 -8.00 -8.39 5.91
CA TRP A 40 -7.55 -8.66 4.54
C TRP A 40 -6.56 -7.63 4.00
N VAL A 41 -5.95 -7.99 2.89
CA VAL A 41 -5.17 -7.09 2.03
C VAL A 41 -5.68 -7.23 0.61
N GLU A 42 -5.99 -6.12 -0.04
CA GLU A 42 -6.31 -6.06 -1.45
C GLU A 42 -5.12 -5.63 -2.28
N VAL A 43 -4.99 -6.29 -3.42
CA VAL A 43 -4.00 -6.00 -4.45
C VAL A 43 -4.73 -5.74 -5.76
N ALA A 44 -4.31 -4.73 -6.50
CA ALA A 44 -4.95 -4.33 -7.75
C ALA A 44 -3.95 -4.26 -8.91
N ASN A 45 -4.46 -4.49 -10.13
CA ASN A 45 -3.71 -4.25 -11.35
C ASN A 45 -3.96 -2.80 -11.82
N ALA A 46 -2.98 -1.94 -11.63
CA ALA A 46 -3.00 -0.53 -12.05
C ALA A 46 -2.58 -0.31 -13.52
N SER A 47 -2.22 -1.37 -14.24
CA SER A 47 -1.78 -1.29 -15.64
C SER A 47 -2.93 -1.47 -16.62
N GLN A 48 -2.62 -1.28 -17.91
CA GLN A 48 -3.58 -1.46 -19.01
C GLN A 48 -3.58 -2.90 -19.58
N GLU A 49 -2.73 -3.77 -19.07
CA GLU A 49 -2.57 -5.15 -19.51
C GLU A 49 -2.84 -6.11 -18.36
N ALA A 50 -3.25 -7.35 -18.67
CA ALA A 50 -3.38 -8.38 -17.66
C ALA A 50 -2.00 -8.78 -17.11
N VAL A 51 -1.89 -8.92 -15.79
CA VAL A 51 -0.66 -9.29 -15.09
C VAL A 51 -0.84 -10.62 -14.40
N ASN A 52 0.13 -11.53 -14.56
CA ASN A 52 0.18 -12.76 -13.80
C ASN A 52 0.81 -12.48 -12.42
N LEU A 53 0.10 -12.85 -11.36
CA LEU A 53 0.54 -12.66 -9.98
C LEU A 53 1.49 -13.76 -9.48
N GLU A 54 1.78 -14.79 -10.27
CA GLU A 54 2.71 -15.85 -9.87
C GLU A 54 4.06 -15.25 -9.43
N GLY A 55 4.49 -15.63 -8.22
CA GLY A 55 5.75 -15.16 -7.64
C GLY A 55 5.67 -13.86 -6.84
N TYR A 56 4.59 -13.08 -6.98
CA TYR A 56 4.34 -11.98 -6.06
C TYR A 56 4.09 -12.49 -4.64
N LYS A 57 4.43 -11.67 -3.65
CA LYS A 57 4.19 -12.01 -2.23
C LYS A 57 3.87 -10.76 -1.41
N LEU A 58 3.02 -10.94 -0.40
CA LEU A 58 2.82 -9.96 0.66
C LEU A 58 3.80 -10.24 1.80
N VAL A 59 4.46 -9.22 2.26
CA VAL A 59 5.38 -9.23 3.39
C VAL A 59 4.89 -8.23 4.43
N LYS A 60 4.80 -8.69 5.67
CA LYS A 60 4.54 -7.82 6.82
C LYS A 60 5.87 -7.56 7.53
N MET A 61 6.13 -6.30 7.84
CA MET A 61 7.21 -5.89 8.71
C MET A 61 6.70 -5.90 10.16
N ASP A 62 7.42 -6.57 11.04
CA ASP A 62 7.16 -6.47 12.48
C ASP A 62 8.11 -5.44 13.09
N GLY A 63 7.71 -4.79 14.19
CA GLY A 63 8.46 -3.71 14.82
C GLY A 63 9.85 -4.09 15.37
N ASP A 64 10.22 -5.37 15.30
CA ASP A 64 11.56 -5.90 15.58
C ASP A 64 12.45 -5.98 14.31
N GLY A 65 11.94 -5.54 13.15
CA GLY A 65 12.64 -5.53 11.88
C GLY A 65 12.72 -6.91 11.20
N VAL A 66 11.89 -7.85 11.61
CA VAL A 66 11.82 -9.19 10.98
C VAL A 66 10.72 -9.23 9.94
N ASP A 67 11.10 -9.33 8.68
CA ASP A 67 10.19 -9.46 7.55
C ASP A 67 9.53 -10.82 7.53
N LYS A 68 8.21 -10.83 7.45
CA LYS A 68 7.44 -12.07 7.39
C LYS A 68 6.60 -12.15 6.12
N THR A 69 6.89 -13.11 5.25
CA THR A 69 5.98 -13.41 4.14
C THR A 69 4.65 -13.94 4.68
N ILE A 70 3.59 -13.17 4.49
CA ILE A 70 2.24 -13.49 4.96
C ILE A 70 1.36 -14.13 3.91
N TYR A 71 1.67 -13.91 2.61
CA TYR A 71 1.00 -14.57 1.49
C TYR A 71 1.93 -14.69 0.28
N LYS A 72 1.73 -15.72 -0.55
CA LYS A 72 2.36 -15.88 -1.87
C LYS A 72 1.26 -16.11 -2.87
N PHE A 73 1.23 -15.29 -3.91
CA PHE A 73 0.23 -15.42 -4.97
C PHE A 73 0.52 -16.67 -5.82
N PRO A 74 -0.49 -17.51 -6.07
CA PRO A 74 -0.39 -18.57 -7.06
C PRO A 74 -0.44 -18.02 -8.49
N ASP A 75 -0.31 -18.88 -9.50
CA ASP A 75 -0.58 -18.56 -10.90
C ASP A 75 -2.01 -18.04 -11.05
N THR A 76 -2.14 -16.72 -11.15
CA THR A 76 -3.42 -15.99 -11.19
C THR A 76 -3.29 -14.81 -12.13
N LEU A 77 -4.08 -14.79 -13.18
CA LEU A 77 -4.12 -13.68 -14.14
C LEU A 77 -5.08 -12.60 -13.64
N LEU A 78 -4.55 -11.42 -13.34
CA LEU A 78 -5.32 -10.27 -12.89
C LEU A 78 -5.54 -9.29 -14.06
N ALA A 79 -6.80 -9.10 -14.48
CA ALA A 79 -7.15 -8.20 -15.56
C ALA A 79 -6.85 -6.72 -15.22
N PRO A 80 -6.74 -5.82 -16.21
CA PRO A 80 -6.62 -4.38 -15.95
C PRO A 80 -7.73 -3.85 -15.05
N GLY A 81 -7.37 -3.11 -14.01
CA GLY A 81 -8.31 -2.54 -13.05
C GLY A 81 -8.98 -3.54 -12.09
N ALA A 82 -8.66 -4.84 -12.21
CA ALA A 82 -9.19 -5.83 -11.29
C ALA A 82 -8.48 -5.79 -9.94
N ILE A 83 -9.22 -6.19 -8.91
CA ILE A 83 -8.78 -6.32 -7.52
C ILE A 83 -8.79 -7.81 -7.15
N ILE A 84 -7.91 -8.21 -6.26
CA ILE A 84 -7.91 -9.52 -5.60
C ILE A 84 -7.72 -9.33 -4.11
N THR A 85 -8.61 -9.92 -3.31
CA THR A 85 -8.59 -9.85 -1.85
C THR A 85 -7.94 -11.09 -1.26
N VAL A 86 -6.94 -10.89 -0.41
CA VAL A 86 -6.29 -11.94 0.39
C VAL A 86 -6.83 -11.85 1.81
N ASN A 87 -7.66 -12.78 2.21
CA ASN A 87 -8.38 -12.75 3.47
C ASN A 87 -7.64 -13.45 4.64
N ALA A 88 -8.21 -13.38 5.83
CA ALA A 88 -7.63 -13.93 7.06
C ALA A 88 -7.30 -15.44 7.00
N GLU A 89 -8.07 -16.23 6.24
CA GLU A 89 -7.82 -17.68 6.11
C GLU A 89 -6.59 -17.98 5.26
N GLN A 90 -6.27 -17.07 4.33
CA GLN A 90 -5.13 -17.18 3.42
C GLN A 90 -3.86 -16.56 4.01
N LEU A 91 -4.02 -15.53 4.85
CA LEU A 91 -2.91 -14.84 5.50
C LEU A 91 -2.26 -15.72 6.57
N LYS A 92 -0.93 -15.76 6.59
CA LYS A 92 -0.13 -16.53 7.57
C LYS A 92 0.20 -15.73 8.84
N ALA A 93 -0.24 -14.48 8.92
CA ALA A 93 -0.11 -13.63 10.09
C ALA A 93 -1.19 -12.56 10.06
N ARG A 94 -1.53 -12.08 11.25
CA ARG A 94 -2.52 -11.03 11.41
C ARG A 94 -2.04 -9.68 10.91
N ILE A 95 -2.96 -8.90 10.35
CA ILE A 95 -2.79 -7.48 10.06
C ILE A 95 -3.13 -6.71 11.34
N PRO A 96 -2.24 -5.87 11.86
CA PRO A 96 -2.53 -5.09 13.06
C PRO A 96 -3.54 -3.98 12.77
N ASN A 97 -4.44 -3.72 13.71
CA ASN A 97 -5.35 -2.57 13.67
C ASN A 97 -5.17 -1.59 14.84
N LYS A 98 -4.40 -1.99 15.89
CA LYS A 98 -4.10 -1.16 17.07
C LYS A 98 -2.61 -0.87 17.24
N LYS A 99 -1.85 -1.09 16.19
CA LYS A 99 -0.41 -0.84 16.07
C LYS A 99 -0.12 -0.48 14.64
N PRO A 100 1.03 0.14 14.35
CA PRO A 100 1.44 0.41 12.98
C PRO A 100 1.38 -0.83 12.10
N ALA A 101 0.86 -0.66 10.90
CA ALA A 101 0.79 -1.69 9.88
C ALA A 101 1.77 -1.34 8.75
N VAL A 102 2.77 -2.20 8.55
CA VAL A 102 3.72 -2.08 7.45
C VAL A 102 3.59 -3.31 6.57
N ILE A 103 3.15 -3.11 5.34
CA ILE A 103 2.90 -4.17 4.35
C ILE A 103 3.64 -3.82 3.06
N GLU A 104 4.40 -4.76 2.55
CA GLU A 104 5.06 -4.66 1.25
C GLU A 104 4.49 -5.69 0.28
N LEU A 105 4.32 -5.28 -0.97
CA LEU A 105 4.12 -6.15 -2.12
C LEU A 105 5.46 -6.32 -2.81
N ILE A 106 5.97 -7.55 -2.82
CA ILE A 106 7.24 -7.89 -3.45
C ILE A 106 6.96 -8.58 -4.78
N ASP A 107 7.63 -8.16 -5.83
CA ASP A 107 7.50 -8.72 -7.17
C ASP A 107 8.25 -10.06 -7.33
N PRO A 108 8.11 -10.78 -8.48
CA PRO A 108 8.81 -12.03 -8.71
C PRO A 108 10.34 -11.92 -8.78
N ASN A 109 10.90 -10.72 -9.00
CA ASN A 109 12.34 -10.47 -9.01
C ASN A 109 12.90 -10.27 -7.60
N GLY A 110 12.02 -10.04 -6.62
CA GLY A 110 12.38 -9.74 -5.25
C GLY A 110 12.42 -8.25 -4.92
N ASP A 111 12.00 -7.40 -5.86
CA ASP A 111 11.93 -5.96 -5.66
C ASP A 111 10.61 -5.54 -5.02
N VAL A 112 10.63 -4.44 -4.26
CA VAL A 112 9.42 -3.85 -3.68
C VAL A 112 8.61 -3.19 -4.80
N ALA A 113 7.51 -3.84 -5.18
CA ALA A 113 6.57 -3.32 -6.16
C ALA A 113 5.75 -2.16 -5.61
N ASP A 114 5.23 -2.31 -4.39
CA ASP A 114 4.49 -1.28 -3.67
C ASP A 114 4.62 -1.51 -2.16
N ALA A 115 4.41 -0.47 -1.35
CA ALA A 115 4.49 -0.54 0.09
C ALA A 115 3.48 0.40 0.73
N PHE A 116 3.06 0.05 1.95
CA PHE A 116 2.26 0.86 2.83
C PHE A 116 2.83 0.82 4.25
N ASP A 117 2.94 1.98 4.87
CA ASP A 117 3.31 2.15 6.27
C ASP A 117 2.36 3.17 6.91
N SER A 118 1.55 2.74 7.87
CA SER A 118 0.52 3.61 8.45
C SER A 118 1.08 4.83 9.19
N GLU A 119 2.29 4.74 9.75
CA GLU A 119 2.95 5.88 10.40
C GLU A 119 3.56 6.84 9.38
N LEU A 120 4.23 6.31 8.34
CA LEU A 120 4.88 7.15 7.33
C LEU A 120 3.89 7.75 6.34
N ASP A 121 2.89 7.00 5.91
CA ASP A 121 1.94 7.42 4.90
C ASP A 121 0.79 8.27 5.46
N LEU A 122 0.39 8.03 6.74
CA LEU A 122 -0.82 8.64 7.32
C LEU A 122 -0.60 9.22 8.72
N GLU A 123 0.57 9.06 9.33
CA GLU A 123 0.86 9.45 10.72
C GLU A 123 -0.08 8.76 11.74
N LEU A 124 -0.44 7.48 11.50
CA LEU A 124 -1.39 6.73 12.30
C LEU A 124 -0.76 5.46 12.90
N GLU A 125 -0.99 5.24 14.18
CA GLU A 125 -0.58 4.02 14.88
C GLU A 125 -1.56 2.84 14.66
N GLY A 126 -2.76 3.10 14.13
CA GLY A 126 -3.76 2.07 13.92
C GLY A 126 -5.07 2.62 13.34
N HIS A 127 -6.10 1.77 13.31
CA HIS A 127 -7.45 2.14 12.89
C HIS A 127 -8.52 1.49 13.77
N ALA A 128 -9.68 2.10 13.85
CA ALA A 128 -10.81 1.54 14.60
C ALA A 128 -11.44 0.34 13.87
N LYS A 129 -12.22 -0.46 14.59
CA LYS A 129 -13.02 -1.52 13.99
C LYS A 129 -13.93 -0.96 12.91
N GLY A 130 -13.97 -1.61 11.75
CA GLY A 130 -14.76 -1.23 10.59
C GLY A 130 -14.10 -0.23 9.64
N GLN A 131 -12.98 0.37 10.04
CA GLN A 131 -12.17 1.23 9.18
C GLN A 131 -11.12 0.41 8.41
N SER A 132 -10.55 1.03 7.39
CA SER A 132 -9.42 0.49 6.62
C SER A 132 -8.51 1.60 6.14
N TYR A 133 -7.31 1.23 5.72
CA TYR A 133 -6.43 2.08 4.92
C TYR A 133 -6.65 1.74 3.45
N ALA A 134 -7.06 2.70 2.65
CA ALA A 134 -7.38 2.45 1.24
C ALA A 134 -6.89 3.57 0.32
N ARG A 135 -6.67 3.25 -0.95
CA ARG A 135 -6.35 4.25 -1.96
C ARG A 135 -7.62 4.95 -2.45
N ILE A 136 -7.67 6.27 -2.33
CA ILE A 136 -8.77 7.10 -2.83
C ILE A 136 -8.22 8.16 -3.80
N PRO A 137 -8.64 8.18 -5.06
CA PRO A 137 -9.54 7.22 -5.74
C PRO A 137 -8.95 5.81 -5.85
N ASN A 138 -9.85 4.84 -5.99
CA ASN A 138 -9.52 3.41 -6.07
C ASN A 138 -8.31 3.12 -6.98
N ILE A 139 -7.41 2.24 -6.57
CA ILE A 139 -6.17 1.80 -7.26
C ILE A 139 -5.11 2.90 -7.41
N THR A 140 -5.49 4.11 -7.83
CA THR A 140 -4.56 5.15 -8.29
C THR A 140 -4.35 6.29 -7.29
N GLY A 141 -5.16 6.34 -6.23
CA GLY A 141 -5.15 7.43 -5.25
C GLY A 141 -4.04 7.31 -4.21
N ASN A 142 -4.01 8.33 -3.35
CA ASN A 142 -3.19 8.31 -2.14
C ASN A 142 -3.85 7.44 -1.07
N TRP A 143 -3.05 6.97 -0.12
CA TRP A 143 -3.54 6.30 1.06
C TRP A 143 -4.40 7.24 1.90
N THR A 144 -5.49 6.71 2.42
CA THR A 144 -6.48 7.44 3.23
C THR A 144 -7.02 6.48 4.30
N LEU A 145 -7.22 6.98 5.53
CA LEU A 145 -8.02 6.25 6.50
C LEU A 145 -9.49 6.39 6.13
N CYS A 146 -10.14 5.28 5.79
CA CYS A 146 -11.53 5.23 5.35
C CYS A 146 -12.47 4.91 6.52
N LYS A 147 -13.67 5.51 6.51
CA LYS A 147 -14.71 5.29 7.54
C LYS A 147 -15.22 3.86 7.57
N SER A 148 -15.25 3.21 6.42
CA SER A 148 -15.69 1.84 6.25
C SER A 148 -14.76 1.11 5.30
N ALA A 149 -14.51 -0.15 5.62
CA ALA A 149 -13.79 -1.06 4.77
C ALA A 149 -14.67 -1.57 3.62
N THR A 150 -14.07 -1.80 2.44
CA THR A 150 -14.77 -2.08 1.17
C THR A 150 -14.34 -3.42 0.57
N TRP A 151 -14.56 -4.50 1.31
CA TRP A 151 -14.19 -5.87 0.91
C TRP A 151 -14.63 -6.21 -0.53
N ASP A 152 -13.65 -6.51 -1.40
CA ASP A 152 -13.85 -6.96 -2.80
C ASP A 152 -14.68 -5.98 -3.66
N GLU A 153 -14.71 -4.71 -3.26
CA GLU A 153 -15.41 -3.61 -3.93
C GLU A 153 -14.44 -2.43 -4.16
N PRO A 154 -14.72 -1.56 -5.11
CA PRO A 154 -13.91 -0.35 -5.29
C PRO A 154 -13.91 0.54 -4.05
N ASN A 155 -12.74 1.13 -3.72
CA ASN A 155 -12.60 2.06 -2.62
C ASN A 155 -13.33 3.38 -2.94
N ASP A 156 -14.51 3.56 -2.40
CA ASP A 156 -15.36 4.76 -2.55
C ASP A 156 -15.76 5.37 -1.21
N SER A 157 -15.30 4.78 -0.09
CA SER A 157 -15.64 5.28 1.24
C SER A 157 -15.03 6.67 1.48
N GLU A 158 -15.78 7.50 2.18
CA GLU A 158 -15.29 8.80 2.61
C GLU A 158 -14.13 8.64 3.59
N ALA A 159 -13.19 9.59 3.58
CA ALA A 159 -12.14 9.66 4.58
C ALA A 159 -12.73 9.65 6.00
N ALA A 160 -12.10 8.93 6.91
CA ALA A 160 -12.46 8.99 8.32
C ALA A 160 -12.20 10.41 8.84
N PRO A 161 -13.01 10.93 9.78
CA PRO A 161 -12.66 12.16 10.46
C PRO A 161 -11.30 11.99 11.14
N ALA A 162 -10.49 13.07 11.14
CA ALA A 162 -9.28 13.09 11.95
C ALA A 162 -9.65 12.71 13.40
N GLU A 163 -8.87 11.84 14.02
CA GLU A 163 -9.09 11.53 15.44
C GLU A 163 -8.91 12.83 16.24
N THR A 164 -10.02 13.37 16.73
CA THR A 164 -9.94 14.27 17.87
C THR A 164 -9.56 13.35 19.04
N GLU A 165 -8.47 13.69 19.73
CA GLU A 165 -8.09 13.05 21.00
C GLU A 165 -9.28 13.11 21.95
N GLU A 166 -10.24 12.20 21.82
CA GLU A 166 -11.19 11.93 22.88
C GLU A 166 -10.42 11.15 23.94
N LEU A 167 -9.97 11.89 24.94
CA LEU A 167 -9.56 11.40 26.23
C LEU A 167 -10.47 10.23 26.60
N PHE A 168 -9.87 9.04 26.72
CA PHE A 168 -10.51 7.94 27.39
C PHE A 168 -10.76 8.38 28.83
N ASP A 169 -11.95 8.88 29.11
CA ASP A 169 -12.46 8.94 30.46
C ASP A 169 -12.52 7.48 30.96
N GLU A 170 -11.48 7.11 31.69
CA GLU A 170 -11.52 5.95 32.56
C GLU A 170 -12.62 6.21 33.59
N GLU A 171 -13.84 5.75 33.32
CA GLU A 171 -14.79 5.53 34.42
C GLU A 171 -14.33 4.30 35.20
N GLU A 172 -13.57 4.57 36.28
CA GLU A 172 -13.42 3.66 37.40
C GLU A 172 -14.79 3.50 38.08
N GLU A 173 -15.33 2.27 38.08
CA GLU A 173 -16.17 1.74 39.13
C GLU A 173 -15.83 0.26 39.42
#